data_c2d2f4f7dc64cacf39b4e11fa39001f0
#
_entry.id   c2d2f4f7dc64cacf39b4e11fa39001f0
#
_cell.length_a   1.000
_cell.length_b   1.000
_cell.length_c   1.000
_cell.angle_alpha   90.00
_cell.angle_beta   90.00
_cell.angle_gamma   90.00
#
_symmetry.space_group_name_H-M   'P 1'
#
loop_
_entity.id
_entity.type
_entity.pdbx_description
1 polymer ?
#
loop_
_entity_poly.entity_id
_entity_poly.type
_entity_poly.pdbx_seq_one_letter_code
_entity_poly.pdbx_strand_id
1 'polypeptide(L)'
;MHGFRSKFRQKRQSKMATLELGNKQFNGTGAVRQLAAGHTFSLSQHAHYALGNNTFIVSAVDHAASNNVDAGITCLLKVSDLERGTYRNYFSCVQDVVPIVPALAAQQRKPIALGSQVALVVGIEGAPITTERDHRIKVQFPWQRGVAAMAGGSADTGSLTDTKGNAPGNDTSGTWVRVSEALSGANWGSNFTPRIGVEVLIDFIEADMDRPVIVAQLYNGSDIPPFSAGVDSGVNHAGVLSGMHSHNLDDGGYNQWVVMIRKHSYACV
;
A
#
# COMPACT_ATOMS: atom_id res chain seq x y z
N MET A 1 -11.92 1.49 18.67
CA MET A 1 -11.03 0.53 19.39
C MET A 1 -11.15 -0.92 18.96
N HIS A 2 -12.28 -1.41 18.45
CA HIS A 2 -12.46 -2.82 18.05
C HIS A 2 -11.57 -3.24 16.87
N GLY A 3 -11.40 -2.41 15.85
CA GLY A 3 -10.59 -2.73 14.66
C GLY A 3 -9.08 -2.83 14.92
N PHE A 4 -8.57 -2.13 15.91
CA PHE A 4 -7.14 -2.15 16.26
C PHE A 4 -6.74 -3.48 16.92
N ARG A 5 -7.58 -4.00 17.81
CA ARG A 5 -7.34 -5.29 18.49
C ARG A 5 -7.38 -6.48 17.53
N SER A 6 -8.23 -6.46 16.50
CA SER A 6 -8.33 -7.54 15.51
C SER A 6 -7.08 -7.60 14.63
N LYS A 7 -6.56 -6.47 14.16
CA LYS A 7 -5.33 -6.39 13.36
C LYS A 7 -4.08 -6.85 14.13
N PHE A 8 -3.99 -6.51 15.42
CA PHE A 8 -2.90 -7.00 16.29
C PHE A 8 -2.96 -8.52 16.48
N ARG A 9 -4.15 -9.07 16.69
CA ARG A 9 -4.35 -10.52 16.82
C ARG A 9 -3.94 -11.25 15.54
N GLN A 10 -4.31 -10.74 14.39
CA GLN A 10 -3.96 -11.30 13.09
C GLN A 10 -2.45 -11.25 12.82
N LYS A 11 -1.77 -10.14 13.13
CA LYS A 11 -0.29 -10.03 13.01
C LYS A 11 0.44 -11.03 13.93
N ARG A 12 -0.05 -11.25 15.14
CA ARG A 12 0.52 -12.25 16.07
C ARG A 12 0.32 -13.65 15.54
N GLN A 13 -0.87 -13.99 15.05
CA GLN A 13 -1.15 -15.31 14.47
C GLN A 13 -0.29 -15.58 13.24
N SER A 14 -0.12 -14.61 12.35
CA SER A 14 0.76 -14.76 11.19
C SER A 14 2.22 -14.98 11.58
N LYS A 15 2.73 -14.26 12.58
CA LYS A 15 4.10 -14.49 13.08
C LYS A 15 4.28 -15.89 13.71
N MET A 16 3.31 -16.35 14.47
CA MET A 16 3.35 -17.71 15.04
C MET A 16 3.31 -18.76 13.94
N ALA A 17 2.40 -18.62 12.97
CA ALA A 17 2.29 -19.52 11.82
C ALA A 17 3.60 -19.58 11.01
N THR A 18 4.30 -18.44 10.84
CA THR A 18 5.61 -18.39 10.18
C THR A 18 6.67 -19.20 10.94
N LEU A 19 6.72 -19.10 12.27
CA LEU A 19 7.65 -19.86 13.10
C LEU A 19 7.33 -21.35 13.10
N GLU A 20 6.04 -21.69 13.18
CA GLU A 20 5.58 -23.08 13.13
C GLU A 20 5.82 -23.74 11.77
N LEU A 21 5.75 -22.97 10.67
CA LEU A 21 6.01 -23.45 9.32
C LEU A 21 7.41 -24.06 9.19
N GLY A 22 8.43 -23.43 9.77
CA GLY A 22 9.80 -23.94 9.78
C GLY A 22 9.95 -25.33 10.46
N ASN A 23 9.12 -25.62 11.45
CA ASN A 23 9.13 -26.91 12.16
C ASN A 23 8.33 -28.01 11.44
N LYS A 24 7.54 -27.64 10.42
CA LYS A 24 6.68 -28.56 9.65
C LYS A 24 7.17 -28.74 8.21
N GLN A 25 8.40 -28.38 7.94
CA GLN A 25 9.02 -28.47 6.63
C GLN A 25 9.74 -29.81 6.44
N PHE A 26 9.55 -30.42 5.30
CA PHE A 26 10.21 -31.65 4.87
C PHE A 26 11.13 -31.36 3.71
N ASN A 27 12.23 -32.07 3.64
CA ASN A 27 13.18 -31.97 2.53
C ASN A 27 13.23 -33.31 1.80
N GLY A 28 13.30 -33.24 0.48
CA GLY A 28 13.38 -34.42 -0.37
C GLY A 28 14.34 -34.21 -1.54
N THR A 29 14.70 -35.33 -2.14
CA THR A 29 15.48 -35.34 -3.38
C THR A 29 14.74 -36.18 -4.43
N GLY A 30 14.84 -35.77 -5.67
CA GLY A 30 14.16 -36.47 -6.75
C GLY A 30 14.78 -36.22 -8.12
N ALA A 31 14.17 -36.87 -9.12
CA ALA A 31 14.54 -36.71 -10.54
C ALA A 31 13.37 -36.19 -11.39
N VAL A 32 12.31 -35.69 -10.76
CA VAL A 32 11.12 -35.20 -11.46
C VAL A 32 11.39 -33.80 -12.01
N ARG A 33 11.54 -33.66 -13.31
CA ARG A 33 11.93 -32.42 -14.00
C ARG A 33 10.84 -31.32 -13.97
N GLN A 34 9.58 -31.71 -13.79
CA GLN A 34 8.43 -30.80 -13.76
C GLN A 34 8.08 -30.27 -12.34
N LEU A 35 8.85 -30.67 -11.33
CA LEU A 35 8.62 -30.22 -9.97
C LEU A 35 8.95 -28.73 -9.87
N ALA A 36 8.01 -27.92 -9.40
CA ALA A 36 8.21 -26.48 -9.23
C ALA A 36 7.61 -26.01 -7.90
N ALA A 37 8.11 -24.90 -7.38
CA ALA A 37 7.55 -24.27 -6.19
C ALA A 37 6.08 -23.88 -6.44
N GLY A 38 5.22 -24.13 -5.45
CA GLY A 38 3.78 -23.92 -5.56
C GLY A 38 3.02 -25.14 -6.12
N HIS A 39 3.69 -26.15 -6.66
CA HIS A 39 3.04 -27.38 -7.09
C HIS A 39 2.77 -28.32 -5.93
N THR A 40 1.72 -29.12 -6.06
CA THR A 40 1.38 -30.18 -5.11
C THR A 40 1.79 -31.55 -5.66
N PHE A 41 2.15 -32.45 -4.77
CA PHE A 41 2.35 -33.86 -5.09
C PHE A 41 1.80 -34.73 -3.96
N SER A 42 1.49 -35.98 -4.29
CA SER A 42 1.05 -36.97 -3.30
C SER A 42 2.14 -38.03 -3.10
N LEU A 43 2.51 -38.23 -1.84
CA LEU A 43 3.47 -39.24 -1.47
C LEU A 43 2.76 -40.58 -1.35
N SER A 44 3.24 -41.60 -2.08
CA SER A 44 2.74 -42.97 -2.00
C SER A 44 3.77 -43.90 -1.34
N GLN A 45 3.28 -45.02 -0.79
CA GLN A 45 4.14 -46.07 -0.22
C GLN A 45 5.04 -45.61 0.97
N HIS A 46 4.55 -44.66 1.79
CA HIS A 46 5.26 -44.20 2.98
C HIS A 46 4.55 -44.67 4.24
N ALA A 47 5.30 -45.23 5.22
CA ALA A 47 4.74 -45.84 6.42
C ALA A 47 3.94 -44.89 7.32
N HIS A 48 4.30 -43.59 7.37
CA HIS A 48 3.65 -42.61 8.23
C HIS A 48 2.62 -41.73 7.51
N TYR A 49 2.64 -41.67 6.19
CA TYR A 49 1.72 -40.86 5.40
C TYR A 49 0.78 -41.76 4.61
N ALA A 50 -0.25 -42.27 5.33
CA ALA A 50 -1.32 -43.08 4.72
C ALA A 50 -2.33 -42.20 3.97
N LEU A 51 -3.23 -42.84 3.26
CA LEU A 51 -4.34 -42.22 2.49
C LEU A 51 -5.04 -41.13 3.32
N GLY A 52 -5.05 -39.89 2.80
CA GLY A 52 -5.71 -38.74 3.41
C GLY A 52 -4.81 -37.65 3.98
N ASN A 53 -3.52 -37.93 4.25
CA ASN A 53 -2.54 -36.96 4.76
C ASN A 53 -1.23 -36.99 3.98
N ASN A 54 -1.27 -37.37 2.73
CA ASN A 54 -0.12 -37.64 1.89
C ASN A 54 0.14 -36.57 0.81
N THR A 55 -0.61 -35.45 0.82
CA THR A 55 -0.45 -34.36 -0.13
C THR A 55 0.47 -33.29 0.44
N PHE A 56 1.44 -32.87 -0.35
CA PHE A 56 2.45 -31.88 0.01
C PHE A 56 2.49 -30.78 -1.03
N ILE A 57 2.79 -29.55 -0.58
CA ILE A 57 3.04 -28.39 -1.42
C ILE A 57 4.54 -28.10 -1.39
N VAL A 58 5.14 -27.96 -2.57
CA VAL A 58 6.54 -27.63 -2.73
C VAL A 58 6.76 -26.15 -2.42
N SER A 59 7.60 -25.84 -1.45
CA SER A 59 7.93 -24.46 -1.07
C SER A 59 9.17 -23.93 -1.79
N ALA A 60 10.15 -24.79 -2.07
CA ALA A 60 11.36 -24.43 -2.81
C ALA A 60 11.89 -25.65 -3.57
N VAL A 61 12.55 -25.40 -4.70
CA VAL A 61 13.21 -26.45 -5.51
C VAL A 61 14.52 -25.89 -6.05
N ASP A 62 15.57 -26.69 -5.88
CA ASP A 62 16.87 -26.48 -6.52
C ASP A 62 17.09 -27.56 -7.57
N HIS A 63 17.36 -27.17 -8.80
CA HIS A 63 17.59 -28.07 -9.92
C HIS A 63 19.06 -28.13 -10.29
N ALA A 64 19.61 -29.33 -10.33
CA ALA A 64 20.94 -29.58 -10.88
C ALA A 64 20.82 -30.43 -12.14
N ALA A 65 21.35 -29.97 -13.26
CA ALA A 65 21.29 -30.65 -14.53
C ALA A 65 22.64 -30.59 -15.27
N SER A 66 23.02 -31.68 -15.92
CA SER A 66 24.15 -31.73 -16.81
C SER A 66 23.71 -31.91 -18.26
N ASN A 67 24.19 -31.07 -19.14
CA ASN A 67 23.87 -31.14 -20.56
C ASN A 67 24.98 -31.82 -21.33
N ASN A 68 24.65 -32.73 -22.26
CA ASN A 68 25.60 -33.49 -23.09
C ASN A 68 26.08 -32.74 -24.36
N VAL A 69 25.92 -31.42 -24.43
CA VAL A 69 26.11 -30.68 -25.68
C VAL A 69 27.57 -30.58 -26.11
N ASP A 70 28.54 -30.64 -25.21
CA ASP A 70 29.96 -30.71 -25.58
C ASP A 70 30.83 -31.22 -24.44
N ALA A 71 31.62 -32.26 -24.68
CA ALA A 71 32.54 -32.84 -23.71
C ALA A 71 33.67 -31.87 -23.29
N GLY A 72 34.04 -30.91 -24.16
CA GLY A 72 35.06 -29.90 -23.87
C GLY A 72 34.59 -28.85 -22.86
N ILE A 73 33.33 -28.44 -22.90
CA ILE A 73 32.74 -27.47 -21.98
C ILE A 73 32.41 -28.12 -20.62
N THR A 74 32.04 -29.38 -20.62
CA THR A 74 31.72 -30.15 -19.39
C THR A 74 32.94 -30.30 -18.48
N CYS A 75 34.15 -30.33 -19.07
CA CYS A 75 35.41 -30.41 -18.33
C CYS A 75 35.80 -29.09 -17.66
N LEU A 76 35.34 -27.94 -18.18
CA LEU A 76 35.53 -26.60 -17.62
C LEU A 76 34.54 -26.26 -16.51
N LEU A 77 33.33 -26.77 -16.59
CA LEU A 77 32.30 -26.65 -15.57
C LEU A 77 32.42 -27.86 -14.65
N LYS A 78 33.25 -27.80 -13.63
CA LYS A 78 33.33 -28.82 -12.56
C LYS A 78 31.97 -28.89 -11.80
N VAL A 79 30.97 -29.50 -12.40
CA VAL A 79 29.70 -29.78 -11.73
C VAL A 79 29.85 -31.09 -10.96
N SER A 80 30.32 -30.98 -9.74
CA SER A 80 30.57 -32.12 -8.83
C SER A 80 29.29 -32.68 -8.18
N ASP A 81 28.12 -32.09 -8.40
CA ASP A 81 26.90 -32.38 -7.62
C ASP A 81 26.02 -33.48 -8.23
N LEU A 82 26.36 -34.01 -9.42
CA LEU A 82 25.63 -35.10 -10.06
C LEU A 82 26.41 -36.39 -9.96
N GLU A 83 26.27 -37.14 -8.88
CA GLU A 83 26.96 -38.42 -8.71
C GLU A 83 26.59 -39.47 -9.75
N ARG A 84 25.37 -39.47 -10.22
CA ARG A 84 24.84 -40.36 -11.28
C ARG A 84 23.69 -39.69 -12.03
N GLY A 85 23.78 -39.63 -13.35
CA GLY A 85 22.72 -39.15 -14.25
C GLY A 85 22.85 -37.72 -14.69
N THR A 86 21.85 -37.25 -15.43
CA THR A 86 21.85 -35.92 -16.08
C THR A 86 21.02 -34.89 -15.34
N TYR A 87 20.31 -35.29 -14.28
CA TYR A 87 19.38 -34.42 -13.58
C TYR A 87 19.08 -34.92 -12.15
N ARG A 88 19.04 -33.96 -11.22
CA ARG A 88 18.59 -34.17 -9.85
C ARG A 88 17.92 -32.87 -9.35
N ASN A 89 16.94 -32.99 -8.49
CA ASN A 89 16.42 -31.86 -7.74
C ASN A 89 16.48 -32.11 -6.21
N TYR A 90 16.60 -31.02 -5.48
CA TYR A 90 16.40 -30.94 -4.04
C TYR A 90 15.21 -30.04 -3.82
N PHE A 91 14.28 -30.45 -2.99
CA PHE A 91 13.10 -29.66 -2.73
C PHE A 91 12.73 -29.64 -1.26
N SER A 92 12.13 -28.54 -0.85
CA SER A 92 11.47 -28.40 0.44
C SER A 92 9.97 -28.37 0.24
N CYS A 93 9.21 -29.03 1.10
CA CYS A 93 7.75 -29.09 1.03
C CYS A 93 7.11 -29.06 2.40
N VAL A 94 5.84 -28.75 2.43
CA VAL A 94 4.98 -28.80 3.62
C VAL A 94 3.70 -29.55 3.28
N GLN A 95 3.03 -30.13 4.28
CA GLN A 95 1.71 -30.73 4.05
C GLN A 95 0.71 -29.65 3.60
N ASP A 96 -0.23 -29.99 2.73
CA ASP A 96 -1.23 -29.09 2.18
C ASP A 96 -2.17 -28.47 3.22
N VAL A 97 -2.35 -29.15 4.35
CA VAL A 97 -3.12 -28.66 5.51
C VAL A 97 -2.40 -27.56 6.31
N VAL A 98 -1.10 -27.35 6.07
CA VAL A 98 -0.32 -26.33 6.76
C VAL A 98 -0.40 -25.01 6.00
N PRO A 99 -0.92 -23.92 6.60
CA PRO A 99 -0.99 -22.65 5.94
C PRO A 99 0.42 -22.11 5.66
N ILE A 100 0.70 -21.82 4.39
CA ILE A 100 1.96 -21.20 3.98
C ILE A 100 1.85 -19.69 4.25
N VAL A 101 2.63 -19.21 5.21
CA VAL A 101 2.77 -17.79 5.51
C VAL A 101 4.18 -17.36 5.13
N PRO A 102 4.32 -16.30 4.29
CA PRO A 102 5.64 -15.82 3.90
C PRO A 102 6.49 -15.50 5.14
N ALA A 103 7.67 -16.09 5.23
CA ALA A 103 8.65 -15.70 6.22
C ALA A 103 9.19 -14.32 5.84
N LEU A 104 8.95 -13.33 6.69
CA LEU A 104 9.76 -12.12 6.66
C LEU A 104 11.18 -12.57 7.05
N ALA A 105 12.08 -12.63 6.07
CA ALA A 105 13.48 -12.92 6.36
C ALA A 105 13.93 -12.00 7.49
N ALA A 106 14.63 -12.53 8.49
CA ALA A 106 15.07 -11.77 9.66
C ALA A 106 15.92 -10.55 9.32
N GLN A 107 16.39 -10.46 8.09
CA GLN A 107 17.17 -9.37 7.51
C GLN A 107 16.35 -8.39 6.65
N GLN A 108 15.12 -8.73 6.26
CA GLN A 108 14.26 -7.81 5.50
C GLN A 108 13.61 -6.83 6.47
N ARG A 109 14.17 -5.63 6.50
CA ARG A 109 13.53 -4.51 7.19
C ARG A 109 12.20 -4.21 6.49
N LYS A 110 11.14 -3.98 7.27
CA LYS A 110 9.88 -3.47 6.72
C LYS A 110 10.19 -2.22 5.88
N PRO A 111 9.69 -2.13 4.64
CA PRO A 111 9.83 -0.90 3.87
C PRO A 111 9.27 0.27 4.67
N ILE A 112 9.97 1.39 4.66
CA ILE A 112 9.57 2.61 5.37
C ILE A 112 9.37 3.74 4.36
N ALA A 113 8.47 4.65 4.66
CA ALA A 113 8.34 5.91 3.95
C ALA A 113 9.47 6.85 4.37
N LEU A 114 10.29 7.28 3.41
CA LEU A 114 11.44 8.16 3.67
C LEU A 114 11.06 9.63 3.86
N GLY A 115 9.82 10.00 3.57
CA GLY A 115 9.33 11.37 3.70
C GLY A 115 7.84 11.46 3.37
N SER A 116 7.30 12.66 3.50
CA SER A 116 5.93 12.97 3.14
C SER A 116 5.70 12.84 1.63
N GLN A 117 4.49 12.53 1.23
CA GLN A 117 4.09 12.41 -0.17
C GLN A 117 2.85 13.27 -0.44
N VAL A 118 2.68 13.70 -1.66
CA VAL A 118 1.46 14.37 -2.11
C VAL A 118 0.46 13.35 -2.62
N ALA A 119 -0.82 13.66 -2.45
CA ALA A 119 -1.92 12.88 -3.01
C ALA A 119 -3.10 13.78 -3.36
N LEU A 120 -3.96 13.29 -4.24
CA LEU A 120 -5.20 13.95 -4.61
C LEU A 120 -6.36 13.40 -3.78
N VAL A 121 -7.22 14.29 -3.28
CA VAL A 121 -8.46 13.87 -2.62
C VAL A 121 -9.43 13.36 -3.68
N VAL A 122 -9.96 12.17 -3.47
CA VAL A 122 -10.89 11.50 -4.37
C VAL A 122 -12.17 11.11 -3.62
N GLY A 123 -13.25 10.86 -4.35
CA GLY A 123 -14.50 10.47 -3.74
C GLY A 123 -15.60 10.21 -4.76
N ILE A 124 -16.84 10.26 -4.31
CA ILE A 124 -18.02 10.00 -5.12
C ILE A 124 -18.13 11.08 -6.18
N GLU A 125 -18.30 10.67 -7.44
CA GLU A 125 -18.45 11.56 -8.57
C GLU A 125 -19.63 12.54 -8.37
N GLY A 126 -19.40 13.84 -8.65
CA GLY A 126 -20.38 14.89 -8.45
C GLY A 126 -20.58 15.35 -7.01
N ALA A 127 -19.95 14.69 -6.02
CA ALA A 127 -19.97 15.17 -4.65
C ALA A 127 -18.74 16.07 -4.38
N PRO A 128 -18.91 17.24 -3.76
CA PRO A 128 -17.79 18.12 -3.44
C PRO A 128 -16.92 17.58 -2.30
N ILE A 129 -17.50 16.75 -1.43
CA ILE A 129 -16.84 16.15 -0.26
C ILE A 129 -17.28 14.70 -0.12
N THR A 130 -16.34 13.81 0.15
CA THR A 130 -16.59 12.43 0.59
C THR A 130 -15.81 12.16 1.86
N THR A 131 -16.50 12.00 2.95
CA THR A 131 -15.93 11.75 4.29
C THR A 131 -16.71 10.70 5.04
N GLU A 132 -16.14 10.21 6.13
CA GLU A 132 -16.82 9.28 7.04
C GLU A 132 -16.79 9.78 8.50
N ARG A 133 -17.49 9.07 9.38
CA ARG A 133 -17.65 9.41 10.79
C ARG A 133 -16.35 9.74 11.52
N ASP A 134 -15.25 9.06 11.19
CA ASP A 134 -13.98 9.16 11.92
C ASP A 134 -13.04 10.23 11.34
N HIS A 135 -13.59 11.23 10.64
CA HIS A 135 -12.86 12.32 9.99
C HIS A 135 -11.75 11.82 9.08
N ARG A 136 -12.11 10.87 8.20
CA ARG A 136 -11.24 10.35 7.15
C ARG A 136 -11.77 10.72 5.79
N ILE A 137 -10.88 10.92 4.85
CA ILE A 137 -11.18 11.13 3.44
C ILE A 137 -10.44 10.11 2.60
N LYS A 138 -10.86 9.94 1.35
CA LYS A 138 -10.17 9.09 0.40
C LYS A 138 -9.14 9.88 -0.38
N VAL A 139 -7.97 9.29 -0.59
CA VAL A 139 -6.88 9.89 -1.36
C VAL A 139 -6.34 8.89 -2.37
N GLN A 140 -5.89 9.40 -3.50
CA GLN A 140 -5.17 8.65 -4.51
C GLN A 140 -3.77 9.24 -4.67
N PHE A 141 -2.76 8.36 -4.57
CA PHE A 141 -1.39 8.76 -4.81
C PHE A 141 -1.08 8.80 -6.32
N PRO A 142 -0.15 9.66 -6.78
CA PRO A 142 0.20 9.77 -8.20
C PRO A 142 0.74 8.49 -8.82
N TRP A 143 1.29 7.59 -8.02
CA TRP A 143 1.84 6.31 -8.45
C TRP A 143 0.84 5.16 -8.50
N GLN A 144 -0.39 5.35 -8.02
CA GLN A 144 -1.41 4.29 -8.08
C GLN A 144 -1.84 4.00 -9.51
N ARG A 145 -1.90 2.71 -9.83
CA ARG A 145 -2.19 2.16 -11.15
C ARG A 145 -3.23 1.07 -11.07
N GLY A 146 -3.84 0.78 -12.23
CA GLY A 146 -4.61 -0.43 -12.46
C GLY A 146 -6.09 -0.32 -12.17
N VAL A 147 -6.78 -1.36 -12.59
CA VAL A 147 -8.23 -1.58 -12.46
C VAL A 147 -8.56 -2.66 -11.44
N ALA A 148 -7.55 -3.28 -10.82
CA ALA A 148 -7.74 -4.34 -9.84
C ALA A 148 -7.75 -3.79 -8.41
N ALA A 149 -8.50 -4.46 -7.53
CA ALA A 149 -8.46 -4.17 -6.11
C ALA A 149 -7.04 -4.31 -5.56
N MET A 150 -6.57 -3.30 -4.84
CA MET A 150 -5.27 -3.31 -4.20
C MET A 150 -5.43 -3.52 -2.69
N ALA A 151 -4.48 -4.24 -2.09
CA ALA A 151 -4.44 -4.41 -0.65
C ALA A 151 -4.36 -3.04 0.04
N GLY A 152 -5.24 -2.78 1.00
CA GLY A 152 -5.31 -1.50 1.71
C GLY A 152 -6.46 -0.58 1.31
N GLY A 153 -7.36 -1.01 0.44
CA GLY A 153 -8.61 -0.30 0.15
C GLY A 153 -8.62 0.54 -1.12
N SER A 154 -7.58 0.46 -1.93
CA SER A 154 -7.64 0.93 -3.32
C SER A 154 -8.25 -0.17 -4.15
N ALA A 155 -9.56 -0.15 -4.30
CA ALA A 155 -10.27 -1.10 -5.12
C ALA A 155 -10.85 -0.36 -6.32
N ASP A 156 -10.30 -0.63 -7.48
CA ASP A 156 -10.92 -0.28 -8.74
C ASP A 156 -11.25 -1.55 -9.50
N THR A 157 -12.41 -2.09 -9.24
CA THR A 157 -12.90 -3.31 -9.88
C THR A 157 -13.80 -3.07 -11.08
N GLY A 158 -14.18 -1.85 -11.33
CA GLY A 158 -15.17 -1.53 -12.37
C GLY A 158 -14.93 -0.23 -13.14
N SER A 159 -13.95 0.54 -12.74
CA SER A 159 -13.66 1.81 -13.39
C SER A 159 -12.57 1.68 -14.45
N LEU A 160 -12.67 2.48 -15.48
CA LEU A 160 -11.66 2.56 -16.53
C LEU A 160 -10.47 3.37 -16.01
N THR A 161 -9.27 2.84 -16.18
CA THR A 161 -8.05 3.63 -16.01
C THR A 161 -7.98 4.70 -17.12
N ASP A 162 -7.25 5.77 -16.85
CA ASP A 162 -6.89 6.69 -17.91
C ASP A 162 -5.98 6.01 -18.96
N THR A 163 -5.75 6.68 -20.07
CA THR A 163 -4.89 6.16 -21.16
C THR A 163 -3.43 5.91 -20.73
N LYS A 164 -3.02 6.40 -19.56
CA LYS A 164 -1.69 6.23 -18.98
C LYS A 164 -1.64 5.09 -17.95
N GLY A 165 -2.76 4.42 -17.71
CA GLY A 165 -2.88 3.36 -16.72
C GLY A 165 -2.98 3.83 -15.28
N ASN A 166 -3.27 5.12 -15.03
CA ASN A 166 -3.54 5.62 -13.68
C ASN A 166 -4.87 5.07 -13.15
N ALA A 167 -5.00 5.00 -11.86
CA ALA A 167 -6.29 4.72 -11.23
C ALA A 167 -7.29 5.84 -11.56
N PRO A 168 -8.62 5.57 -11.58
CA PRO A 168 -9.60 6.49 -12.18
C PRO A 168 -9.85 7.80 -11.42
N GLY A 169 -9.35 7.95 -10.20
CA GLY A 169 -9.51 9.17 -9.41
C GLY A 169 -10.90 9.36 -8.78
N ASN A 170 -11.65 8.30 -8.60
CA ASN A 170 -12.96 8.32 -7.95
C ASN A 170 -12.94 7.59 -6.59
N ASP A 171 -14.10 7.35 -5.99
CA ASP A 171 -14.21 6.72 -4.67
C ASP A 171 -13.78 5.25 -4.64
N THR A 172 -13.66 4.58 -5.80
CA THR A 172 -13.18 3.20 -5.88
C THR A 172 -11.66 3.08 -5.86
N SER A 173 -10.94 4.13 -6.27
CA SER A 173 -9.48 4.14 -6.37
C SER A 173 -8.76 4.62 -5.11
N GLY A 174 -9.48 5.27 -4.20
CA GLY A 174 -8.91 5.88 -3.00
C GLY A 174 -8.79 4.94 -1.80
N THR A 175 -7.90 5.30 -0.88
CA THR A 175 -7.83 4.70 0.47
C THR A 175 -8.23 5.72 1.52
N TRP A 176 -8.86 5.23 2.62
CA TRP A 176 -9.28 6.08 3.73
C TRP A 176 -8.10 6.52 4.60
N VAL A 177 -7.85 7.82 4.68
CA VAL A 177 -6.77 8.42 5.45
C VAL A 177 -7.34 9.45 6.43
N ARG A 178 -6.84 9.45 7.68
CA ARG A 178 -7.23 10.41 8.71
C ARG A 178 -6.73 11.80 8.35
N VAL A 179 -7.55 12.82 8.62
CA VAL A 179 -7.14 14.22 8.56
C VAL A 179 -6.64 14.66 9.93
N SER A 180 -5.50 15.34 9.94
CA SER A 180 -4.96 16.00 11.14
C SER A 180 -5.60 17.35 11.31
N GLU A 181 -5.95 17.68 12.53
CA GLU A 181 -6.53 18.97 12.90
C GLU A 181 -5.67 19.68 13.96
N ALA A 182 -5.73 20.99 13.99
CA ALA A 182 -5.00 21.79 14.96
C ALA A 182 -5.47 21.55 16.39
N LEU A 183 -6.78 21.30 16.55
CA LEU A 183 -7.42 21.00 17.84
C LEU A 183 -8.34 19.79 17.64
N SER A 184 -8.26 18.82 18.53
CA SER A 184 -9.15 17.65 18.48
C SER A 184 -9.42 17.08 19.88
N GLY A 185 -10.68 16.76 20.17
CA GLY A 185 -11.10 16.13 21.40
C GLY A 185 -12.47 15.47 21.27
N ALA A 186 -13.02 15.02 22.39
CA ALA A 186 -14.35 14.38 22.43
C ALA A 186 -15.46 15.43 22.20
N ASN A 187 -16.02 15.48 20.99
CA ASN A 187 -17.04 16.41 20.55
C ASN A 187 -16.63 17.91 20.59
N TRP A 188 -15.32 18.17 20.46
CA TRP A 188 -14.80 19.54 20.35
C TRP A 188 -13.50 19.56 19.53
N GLY A 189 -13.19 20.71 18.92
CA GLY A 189 -11.99 20.90 18.12
C GLY A 189 -12.26 21.63 16.79
N SER A 190 -11.25 21.70 15.95
CA SER A 190 -11.38 22.16 14.56
C SER A 190 -11.81 20.99 13.66
N ASN A 191 -12.46 21.31 12.55
CA ASN A 191 -12.89 20.32 11.57
C ASN A 191 -12.88 20.96 10.16
N PHE A 192 -11.81 20.75 9.41
CA PHE A 192 -11.66 21.24 8.06
C PHE A 192 -11.48 20.06 7.09
N THR A 193 -12.58 19.58 6.54
CA THR A 193 -12.55 18.44 5.62
C THR A 193 -12.07 18.89 4.23
N PRO A 194 -10.96 18.34 3.70
CA PRO A 194 -10.51 18.62 2.36
C PRO A 194 -11.54 18.19 1.32
N ARG A 195 -11.72 19.00 0.27
CA ARG A 195 -12.66 18.71 -0.83
C ARG A 195 -12.03 17.79 -1.87
N ILE A 196 -12.89 17.14 -2.65
CA ILE A 196 -12.45 16.34 -3.80
C ILE A 196 -11.72 17.24 -4.80
N GLY A 197 -10.60 16.75 -5.35
CA GLY A 197 -9.75 17.48 -6.28
C GLY A 197 -8.61 18.25 -5.63
N VAL A 198 -8.66 18.50 -4.33
CA VAL A 198 -7.61 19.24 -3.61
C VAL A 198 -6.37 18.36 -3.41
N GLU A 199 -5.20 18.94 -3.57
CA GLU A 199 -3.92 18.32 -3.27
C GLU A 199 -3.62 18.36 -1.78
N VAL A 200 -3.23 17.22 -1.21
CA VAL A 200 -2.92 17.07 0.20
C VAL A 200 -1.53 16.52 0.42
N LEU A 201 -0.90 16.94 1.52
CA LEU A 201 0.35 16.39 2.00
C LEU A 201 0.09 15.28 3.00
N ILE A 202 0.63 14.11 2.72
CA ILE A 202 0.50 12.92 3.56
C ILE A 202 1.83 12.62 4.22
N ASP A 203 1.80 12.47 5.52
CA ASP A 203 2.91 11.98 6.32
C ASP A 203 2.61 10.57 6.85
N PHE A 204 3.65 9.86 7.30
CA PHE A 204 3.56 8.48 7.74
C PHE A 204 4.05 8.36 9.18
N ILE A 205 3.16 8.02 10.10
CA ILE A 205 3.48 7.91 11.53
C ILE A 205 4.57 6.84 11.73
N GLU A 206 5.69 7.24 12.33
CA GLU A 206 6.87 6.39 12.55
C GLU A 206 7.45 5.81 11.23
N ALA A 207 7.32 6.55 10.13
CA ALA A 207 7.69 6.11 8.79
C ALA A 207 7.00 4.81 8.34
N ASP A 208 5.90 4.42 8.96
CA ASP A 208 5.13 3.23 8.64
C ASP A 208 4.14 3.52 7.49
N MET A 209 4.37 2.95 6.30
CA MET A 209 3.51 3.12 5.13
C MET A 209 2.05 2.69 5.36
N ASP A 210 1.79 1.83 6.34
CA ASP A 210 0.43 1.42 6.72
C ASP A 210 -0.27 2.43 7.65
N ARG A 211 0.41 3.55 8.01
CA ARG A 211 -0.11 4.55 8.96
C ARG A 211 -0.06 5.97 8.37
N PRO A 212 -0.66 6.21 7.19
CA PRO A 212 -0.72 7.53 6.60
C PRO A 212 -1.62 8.47 7.41
N VAL A 213 -1.29 9.75 7.40
CA VAL A 213 -2.09 10.84 7.95
C VAL A 213 -1.95 12.08 7.07
N ILE A 214 -3.06 12.76 6.78
CA ILE A 214 -3.05 14.02 6.05
C ILE A 214 -2.68 15.13 7.03
N VAL A 215 -1.61 15.86 6.74
CA VAL A 215 -1.06 16.89 7.62
C VAL A 215 -1.27 18.31 7.09
N ALA A 216 -1.53 18.47 5.79
CA ALA A 216 -1.78 19.78 5.18
C ALA A 216 -2.56 19.64 3.86
N GLN A 217 -3.16 20.76 3.43
CA GLN A 217 -3.66 20.98 2.08
C GLN A 217 -2.68 21.89 1.35
N LEU A 218 -2.49 21.69 0.04
CA LEU A 218 -1.53 22.44 -0.76
C LEU A 218 -2.24 23.19 -1.85
N TYR A 219 -1.81 24.44 -2.08
CA TYR A 219 -2.11 25.13 -3.31
C TYR A 219 -1.17 24.66 -4.42
N ASN A 220 -1.64 24.67 -5.65
CA ASN A 220 -0.89 24.24 -6.83
C ASN A 220 -1.13 25.17 -8.02
N GLY A 221 -0.73 24.75 -9.22
CA GLY A 221 -0.90 25.56 -10.42
C GLY A 221 -2.36 25.78 -10.86
N SER A 222 -3.30 24.94 -10.39
CA SER A 222 -4.74 25.05 -10.67
C SER A 222 -5.49 25.68 -9.49
N ASP A 223 -5.10 25.34 -8.28
CA ASP A 223 -5.72 25.80 -7.04
C ASP A 223 -4.88 26.90 -6.40
N ILE A 224 -5.20 28.14 -6.73
CA ILE A 224 -4.47 29.33 -6.26
C ILE A 224 -5.01 29.83 -4.93
N PRO A 225 -4.17 30.44 -4.06
CA PRO A 225 -4.58 30.96 -2.78
C PRO A 225 -5.63 32.07 -2.91
N PRO A 226 -6.52 32.24 -1.91
CA PRO A 226 -7.43 33.37 -1.85
C PRO A 226 -6.71 34.69 -1.56
N PHE A 227 -7.45 35.78 -1.59
CA PHE A 227 -7.01 37.16 -1.28
C PHE A 227 -5.97 37.68 -2.28
N SER A 228 -4.94 38.35 -1.78
CA SER A 228 -3.92 38.99 -2.58
C SER A 228 -3.02 38.05 -3.40
N ALA A 229 -3.17 36.75 -3.25
CA ALA A 229 -2.48 35.74 -4.05
C ALA A 229 -3.38 35.12 -5.13
N GLY A 230 -4.59 35.63 -5.33
CA GLY A 230 -5.55 35.14 -6.33
C GLY A 230 -5.22 35.55 -7.77
N VAL A 231 -6.18 35.28 -8.67
CA VAL A 231 -6.03 35.45 -10.12
C VAL A 231 -5.61 36.86 -10.53
N ASP A 232 -6.09 37.87 -9.81
CA ASP A 232 -5.81 39.29 -10.10
C ASP A 232 -4.50 39.78 -9.44
N SER A 233 -3.77 38.93 -8.79
CA SER A 233 -2.53 39.29 -8.14
C SER A 233 -1.34 39.12 -9.09
N GLY A 234 -0.39 40.03 -9.01
CA GLY A 234 0.92 39.83 -9.62
C GLY A 234 1.70 38.69 -9.00
N VAL A 235 2.75 38.22 -9.67
CA VAL A 235 3.65 37.17 -9.18
C VAL A 235 4.17 37.48 -7.78
N ASN A 236 4.42 38.76 -7.50
CA ASN A 236 4.80 39.24 -6.19
C ASN A 236 3.70 40.18 -5.66
N HIS A 237 3.22 39.93 -4.45
CA HIS A 237 2.20 40.73 -3.79
C HIS A 237 2.61 41.07 -2.34
N ALA A 238 1.96 42.05 -1.76
CA ALA A 238 2.36 42.57 -0.44
C ALA A 238 2.04 41.64 0.72
N GLY A 239 1.21 40.61 0.53
CA GLY A 239 0.86 39.65 1.57
C GLY A 239 0.14 40.24 2.78
N VAL A 240 -0.60 41.35 2.61
CA VAL A 240 -1.22 42.10 3.69
C VAL A 240 -2.52 41.49 4.22
N LEU A 241 -3.10 40.55 3.50
CA LEU A 241 -4.31 39.83 3.89
C LEU A 241 -3.99 38.44 4.37
N SER A 242 -4.59 38.05 5.50
CA SER A 242 -4.53 36.71 6.07
C SER A 242 -5.91 36.30 6.57
N GLY A 243 -6.22 35.02 6.56
CA GLY A 243 -7.50 34.56 7.06
C GLY A 243 -7.99 33.27 6.40
N MET A 244 -9.27 33.01 6.49
CA MET A 244 -9.95 31.87 5.89
C MET A 244 -11.02 32.36 4.93
N HIS A 245 -11.12 31.69 3.78
CA HIS A 245 -12.13 31.91 2.78
C HIS A 245 -12.71 30.55 2.36
N SER A 246 -14.01 30.37 2.51
CA SER A 246 -14.70 29.15 2.12
C SER A 246 -15.66 29.40 0.98
N HIS A 247 -15.84 28.42 0.10
CA HIS A 247 -16.91 28.40 -0.88
C HIS A 247 -18.08 27.57 -0.40
N ASN A 248 -19.30 27.97 -0.74
CA ASN A 248 -20.48 27.11 -0.58
C ASN A 248 -20.37 25.88 -1.46
N LEU A 249 -21.13 24.84 -1.15
CA LEU A 249 -21.10 23.57 -1.92
C LEU A 249 -21.78 23.68 -3.29
N ASP A 250 -22.60 24.73 -3.48
CA ASP A 250 -23.39 25.03 -4.69
C ASP A 250 -22.80 26.17 -5.53
N ASP A 251 -21.56 26.56 -5.27
CA ASP A 251 -20.86 27.68 -5.90
C ASP A 251 -21.57 29.05 -5.79
N GLY A 252 -22.62 29.14 -4.97
CA GLY A 252 -23.48 30.34 -4.85
C GLY A 252 -23.01 31.39 -3.85
N GLY A 253 -21.87 31.19 -3.18
CA GLY A 253 -21.40 32.14 -2.18
C GLY A 253 -20.21 31.65 -1.37
N TYR A 254 -19.78 32.49 -0.42
CA TYR A 254 -18.64 32.19 0.42
C TYR A 254 -18.82 32.73 1.83
N ASN A 255 -18.06 32.21 2.79
CA ASN A 255 -17.84 32.81 4.11
C ASN A 255 -16.36 33.10 4.26
N GLN A 256 -16.04 34.25 4.85
CA GLN A 256 -14.65 34.61 5.06
C GLN A 256 -14.42 35.25 6.42
N TRP A 257 -13.25 35.01 6.95
CA TRP A 257 -12.66 35.71 8.06
C TRP A 257 -11.29 36.25 7.62
N VAL A 258 -11.10 37.57 7.63
CA VAL A 258 -9.92 38.22 7.06
C VAL A 258 -9.28 39.13 8.09
N VAL A 259 -7.98 39.04 8.22
CA VAL A 259 -7.15 39.96 8.99
C VAL A 259 -6.25 40.73 8.04
N MET A 260 -6.32 42.06 8.08
CA MET A 260 -5.51 42.93 7.27
C MET A 260 -4.37 43.53 8.09
N ILE A 261 -3.14 43.34 7.66
CA ILE A 261 -1.95 43.95 8.31
C ILE A 261 -1.64 45.25 7.59
N ARG A 262 -1.99 46.37 8.22
CA ARG A 262 -1.69 47.71 7.71
C ARG A 262 -0.87 48.50 8.73
N LYS A 263 -0.07 49.44 8.23
CA LYS A 263 0.83 50.26 9.06
C LYS A 263 0.10 51.17 10.07
N HIS A 264 -1.19 51.48 9.89
CA HIS A 264 -1.92 52.48 10.70
C HIS A 264 -3.45 52.33 10.70
N SER A 265 -4.01 51.14 10.72
CA SER A 265 -5.46 51.00 10.92
C SER A 265 -5.85 49.73 11.68
N TYR A 266 -6.61 49.95 12.74
CA TYR A 266 -7.30 48.85 13.46
C TYR A 266 -8.68 48.68 12.88
N ALA A 267 -8.89 47.69 12.04
CA ALA A 267 -10.21 47.26 11.64
C ALA A 267 -10.20 45.73 11.53
N CYS A 268 -10.89 45.06 12.47
CA CYS A 268 -11.43 43.75 12.25
C CYS A 268 -12.75 43.93 11.48
N VAL A 269 -12.89 43.31 10.33
CA VAL A 269 -14.15 43.18 9.58
C VAL A 269 -14.55 41.74 9.54
#